data_813db86168bf47a18208e38f9afe851d
#
_entry.id   813db86168bf47a18208e38f9afe851d
#
_cell.length_a   1.000
_cell.length_b   1.000
_cell.length_c   1.000
_cell.angle_alpha   90.00
_cell.angle_beta   90.00
_cell.angle_gamma   90.00
#
_symmetry.space_group_name_H-M   'P 1'
#
loop_
_entity.id
_entity.type
_entity.pdbx_description
1 polymer ?
#
loop_
_entity_poly.entity_id
_entity_poly.type
_entity_poly.pdbx_seq_one_letter_code
_entity_poly.pdbx_strand_id
1 'polypeptide(L)'
;MAVLVKPLSITEINNAKPKEKDYSLSDGQGLFLLVRMNGSKIWRFQYYKPISKKRTLISLGVYPEISLKDAREIRDLYRSLLAKNIDPQDYRLQQEQKAIQERQFTLTEMGKEWLYLKKNEVDTGRLKEVTFIDIGKRLERHLFKVLGHYSISEISAPLAIEKLKPLERAGKLDTLHRIIGYLNQIMVYSVNRGVINYNATADIGRVFIRPIAENNPTIRPEQLPKLFEDLQNSTLEIETRCALELLLLTAGRAGAITQLEWENVDFENSLLNIPKEKMKGRQGKVQDFILPLSKQAVTILRLLQKLNRCNSKFVFPSKKNPRQPISKETPNKALGRI
;
A
#
# COMPACT_ATOMS: atom_id res chain seq x y z
N MET A 1 18.77 -61.03 -2.47
CA MET A 1 18.43 -60.79 -3.90
C MET A 1 17.27 -59.81 -3.95
N ALA A 2 17.34 -58.77 -4.71
CA ALA A 2 16.21 -57.85 -4.91
C ALA A 2 15.17 -58.55 -5.79
N VAL A 3 13.97 -58.77 -5.31
CA VAL A 3 12.85 -59.33 -6.07
C VAL A 3 12.50 -58.28 -7.13
N LEU A 4 12.72 -58.63 -8.40
CA LEU A 4 12.28 -57.82 -9.56
C LEU A 4 10.74 -57.84 -9.61
N VAL A 5 10.13 -56.73 -9.14
CA VAL A 5 8.68 -56.55 -9.20
C VAL A 5 8.33 -56.06 -10.60
N LYS A 6 7.43 -56.76 -11.29
CA LYS A 6 6.92 -56.32 -12.59
C LYS A 6 6.11 -55.00 -12.37
N PRO A 7 6.40 -53.92 -13.14
CA PRO A 7 5.62 -52.69 -13.06
C PRO A 7 4.15 -52.92 -13.43
N LEU A 8 3.23 -52.24 -12.75
CA LEU A 8 1.80 -52.29 -13.05
C LEU A 8 1.47 -51.69 -14.40
N SER A 9 0.45 -52.24 -15.05
CA SER A 9 -0.17 -51.68 -16.26
C SER A 9 -1.50 -50.98 -15.88
N ILE A 10 -1.95 -50.03 -16.71
CA ILE A 10 -3.23 -49.32 -16.56
C ILE A 10 -4.38 -50.36 -16.59
N THR A 11 -4.28 -51.41 -17.40
CA THR A 11 -5.28 -52.50 -17.50
C THR A 11 -5.37 -53.25 -16.15
N GLU A 12 -4.26 -53.60 -15.51
CA GLU A 12 -4.23 -54.26 -14.23
C GLU A 12 -4.86 -53.40 -13.13
N ILE A 13 -4.58 -52.08 -13.14
CA ILE A 13 -5.15 -51.13 -12.18
C ILE A 13 -6.66 -51.04 -12.38
N ASN A 14 -7.15 -50.89 -13.62
CA ASN A 14 -8.57 -50.78 -13.90
C ASN A 14 -9.34 -52.05 -13.52
N ASN A 15 -8.77 -53.21 -13.78
CA ASN A 15 -9.36 -54.52 -13.50
C ASN A 15 -9.28 -54.93 -12.02
N ALA A 16 -8.55 -54.22 -11.21
CA ALA A 16 -8.44 -54.49 -9.78
C ALA A 16 -9.79 -54.24 -9.09
N LYS A 17 -10.48 -55.30 -8.69
CA LYS A 17 -11.79 -55.27 -7.99
C LYS A 17 -11.58 -55.30 -6.47
N PRO A 18 -12.49 -54.72 -5.68
CA PRO A 18 -12.46 -54.86 -4.23
C PRO A 18 -12.59 -56.33 -3.79
N LYS A 19 -11.96 -56.67 -2.68
CA LYS A 19 -12.00 -58.00 -2.04
C LYS A 19 -12.50 -57.86 -0.62
N GLU A 20 -12.69 -59.00 0.07
CA GLU A 20 -13.09 -59.03 1.49
C GLU A 20 -12.13 -58.32 2.45
N LYS A 21 -10.88 -58.13 2.02
CA LYS A 21 -9.85 -57.40 2.76
C LYS A 21 -9.09 -56.47 1.81
N ASP A 22 -8.60 -55.34 2.35
CA ASP A 22 -7.71 -54.47 1.66
C ASP A 22 -6.47 -55.23 1.16
N TYR A 23 -6.05 -54.99 -0.08
CA TYR A 23 -4.85 -55.60 -0.64
C TYR A 23 -4.05 -54.59 -1.46
N SER A 24 -2.78 -54.88 -1.64
CA SER A 24 -1.87 -53.97 -2.39
C SER A 24 -1.34 -54.64 -3.65
N LEU A 25 -1.21 -53.82 -4.72
CA LEU A 25 -0.55 -54.16 -5.96
C LEU A 25 0.74 -53.36 -6.03
N SER A 26 1.88 -54.03 -6.11
CA SER A 26 3.20 -53.40 -6.14
C SER A 26 3.57 -52.94 -7.54
N ASP A 27 4.02 -51.67 -7.66
CA ASP A 27 4.61 -51.14 -8.92
C ASP A 27 6.14 -51.17 -8.88
N GLY A 28 6.71 -51.59 -7.76
CA GLY A 28 8.16 -51.61 -7.55
C GLY A 28 8.72 -50.32 -6.96
N GLN A 29 9.95 -50.42 -6.47
CA GLN A 29 10.70 -49.27 -5.92
C GLN A 29 9.99 -48.56 -4.76
N GLY A 30 9.17 -49.27 -3.98
CA GLY A 30 8.40 -48.71 -2.86
C GLY A 30 7.03 -48.18 -3.21
N LEU A 31 6.67 -48.06 -4.51
CA LEU A 31 5.34 -47.64 -4.95
C LEU A 31 4.40 -48.82 -5.03
N PHE A 32 3.18 -48.68 -4.48
CA PHE A 32 2.12 -49.64 -4.61
C PHE A 32 0.72 -49.00 -4.57
N LEU A 33 -0.25 -49.67 -5.18
CA LEU A 33 -1.65 -49.32 -5.17
C LEU A 33 -2.39 -50.11 -4.09
N LEU A 34 -2.94 -49.45 -3.10
CA LEU A 34 -3.83 -50.06 -2.12
C LEU A 34 -5.25 -50.04 -2.68
N VAL A 35 -5.85 -51.27 -2.83
CA VAL A 35 -7.25 -51.43 -3.19
C VAL A 35 -8.03 -51.77 -1.91
N ARG A 36 -8.94 -50.86 -1.53
CA ARG A 36 -9.76 -51.02 -0.33
C ARG A 36 -11.03 -51.82 -0.61
N MET A 37 -11.62 -52.38 0.45
CA MET A 37 -12.88 -53.09 0.40
C MET A 37 -14.04 -52.26 -0.18
N ASN A 38 -14.02 -50.94 0.00
CA ASN A 38 -15.00 -50.02 -0.59
C ASN A 38 -14.74 -49.69 -2.05
N GLY A 39 -13.76 -50.30 -2.69
CA GLY A 39 -13.40 -50.07 -4.08
C GLY A 39 -12.46 -48.88 -4.35
N SER A 40 -12.14 -48.07 -3.33
CA SER A 40 -11.18 -46.96 -3.53
C SER A 40 -9.77 -47.49 -3.73
N LYS A 41 -9.04 -46.85 -4.65
CA LYS A 41 -7.67 -47.19 -5.04
C LYS A 41 -6.75 -46.06 -4.65
N ILE A 42 -5.79 -46.27 -3.77
CA ILE A 42 -4.92 -45.24 -3.20
C ILE A 42 -3.46 -45.55 -3.51
N TRP A 43 -2.77 -44.62 -4.15
CA TRP A 43 -1.33 -44.72 -4.33
C TRP A 43 -0.61 -44.49 -3.01
N ARG A 44 0.31 -45.39 -2.65
CA ARG A 44 1.16 -45.29 -1.46
C ARG A 44 2.62 -45.51 -1.85
N PHE A 45 3.50 -44.79 -1.15
CA PHE A 45 4.94 -44.98 -1.26
C PHE A 45 5.52 -45.34 0.09
N GLN A 46 6.27 -46.46 0.10
CA GLN A 46 6.93 -47.01 1.30
C GLN A 46 8.41 -46.74 1.18
N TYR A 47 9.01 -46.21 2.25
CA TYR A 47 10.43 -45.92 2.34
C TYR A 47 10.94 -46.06 3.77
N TYR A 48 12.27 -45.95 3.93
CA TYR A 48 12.94 -45.82 5.22
C TYR A 48 13.35 -44.37 5.46
N LYS A 49 13.00 -43.83 6.61
CA LYS A 49 13.42 -42.46 6.99
C LYS A 49 14.94 -42.34 7.00
N PRO A 50 15.51 -41.25 6.46
CA PRO A 50 16.96 -41.10 6.33
C PRO A 50 17.74 -41.26 7.65
N ILE A 51 17.25 -40.60 8.72
CA ILE A 51 17.92 -40.56 10.01
C ILE A 51 17.54 -41.78 10.88
N SER A 52 16.25 -41.99 11.16
CA SER A 52 15.74 -42.98 12.10
C SER A 52 15.71 -44.41 11.54
N LYS A 53 15.92 -44.60 10.25
CA LYS A 53 15.80 -45.85 9.51
C LYS A 53 14.48 -46.61 9.74
N LYS A 54 13.47 -45.92 10.28
CA LYS A 54 12.13 -46.50 10.47
C LYS A 54 11.41 -46.60 9.11
N ARG A 55 10.75 -47.74 8.91
CA ARG A 55 9.88 -47.97 7.75
C ARG A 55 8.65 -47.07 7.87
N THR A 56 8.37 -46.33 6.84
CA THR A 56 7.32 -45.29 6.78
C THR A 56 6.52 -45.40 5.49
N LEU A 57 5.25 -45.03 5.54
CA LEU A 57 4.34 -44.95 4.40
C LEU A 57 3.85 -43.52 4.20
N ILE A 58 3.80 -43.07 2.95
CA ILE A 58 3.18 -41.83 2.56
C ILE A 58 2.12 -42.07 1.49
N SER A 59 0.94 -41.49 1.66
CA SER A 59 -0.13 -41.52 0.66
C SER A 59 0.17 -40.45 -0.42
N LEU A 60 0.11 -40.84 -1.70
CA LEU A 60 0.33 -39.96 -2.83
C LEU A 60 -0.96 -39.36 -3.38
N GLY A 61 -2.10 -40.08 -3.21
CA GLY A 61 -3.41 -39.65 -3.67
C GLY A 61 -4.24 -40.82 -4.17
N VAL A 62 -5.44 -40.53 -4.65
CA VAL A 62 -6.44 -41.52 -5.08
C VAL A 62 -6.39 -41.67 -6.60
N TYR A 63 -6.46 -42.92 -7.08
CA TYR A 63 -6.68 -43.18 -8.50
C TYR A 63 -8.19 -43.07 -8.82
N PRO A 64 -8.61 -42.45 -9.93
CA PRO A 64 -7.80 -41.98 -11.06
C PRO A 64 -7.28 -40.52 -10.99
N GLU A 65 -7.57 -39.74 -9.92
CA GLU A 65 -7.12 -38.36 -9.77
C GLU A 65 -5.60 -38.25 -9.91
N ILE A 66 -4.86 -39.16 -9.27
CA ILE A 66 -3.43 -39.35 -9.52
C ILE A 66 -3.28 -40.57 -10.45
N SER A 67 -2.84 -40.30 -11.68
CA SER A 67 -2.60 -41.34 -12.68
C SER A 67 -1.39 -42.22 -12.32
N LEU A 68 -1.23 -43.36 -12.97
CA LEU A 68 -0.03 -44.22 -12.82
C LEU A 68 1.25 -43.45 -13.15
N LYS A 69 1.21 -42.59 -14.19
CA LYS A 69 2.33 -41.76 -14.58
C LYS A 69 2.71 -40.77 -13.47
N ASP A 70 1.74 -40.03 -12.95
CA ASP A 70 1.98 -39.05 -11.88
C ASP A 70 2.50 -39.72 -10.60
N ALA A 71 1.92 -40.86 -10.24
CA ALA A 71 2.39 -41.65 -9.08
C ALA A 71 3.85 -42.06 -9.21
N ARG A 72 4.30 -42.45 -10.42
CA ARG A 72 5.70 -42.78 -10.69
C ARG A 72 6.61 -41.56 -10.64
N GLU A 73 6.17 -40.42 -11.18
CA GLU A 73 6.90 -39.16 -11.10
C GLU A 73 7.11 -38.72 -9.64
N ILE A 74 6.06 -38.79 -8.82
CA ILE A 74 6.14 -38.48 -7.37
C ILE A 74 7.07 -39.47 -6.66
N ARG A 75 7.02 -40.78 -6.97
CA ARG A 75 7.97 -41.78 -6.44
C ARG A 75 9.41 -41.42 -6.77
N ASP A 76 9.67 -41.04 -8.01
CA ASP A 76 11.05 -40.76 -8.46
C ASP A 76 11.57 -39.47 -7.82
N LEU A 77 10.74 -38.46 -7.65
CA LEU A 77 11.04 -37.29 -6.85
C LEU A 77 11.40 -37.66 -5.40
N TYR A 78 10.55 -38.45 -4.74
CA TYR A 78 10.78 -38.85 -3.36
C TYR A 78 12.04 -39.72 -3.19
N ARG A 79 12.36 -40.56 -4.14
CA ARG A 79 13.62 -41.30 -4.16
C ARG A 79 14.82 -40.39 -4.32
N SER A 80 14.74 -39.38 -5.16
CA SER A 80 15.82 -38.37 -5.31
C SER A 80 16.04 -37.59 -4.01
N LEU A 81 14.98 -37.25 -3.27
CA LEU A 81 15.08 -36.61 -1.95
C LEU A 81 15.76 -37.52 -0.92
N LEU A 82 15.35 -38.80 -0.87
CA LEU A 82 15.94 -39.79 0.00
C LEU A 82 17.44 -40.01 -0.26
N ALA A 83 17.86 -40.00 -1.53
CA ALA A 83 19.25 -40.06 -1.92
C ALA A 83 20.06 -38.86 -1.40
N LYS A 84 19.41 -37.72 -1.20
CA LYS A 84 19.98 -36.50 -0.60
C LYS A 84 19.81 -36.43 0.93
N ASN A 85 19.37 -37.52 1.58
CA ASN A 85 19.04 -37.59 3.01
C ASN A 85 17.89 -36.65 3.45
N ILE A 86 16.98 -36.29 2.55
CA ILE A 86 15.79 -35.47 2.85
C ILE A 86 14.58 -36.38 3.00
N ASP A 87 13.84 -36.27 4.13
CA ASP A 87 12.60 -37.01 4.33
C ASP A 87 11.47 -36.43 3.45
N PRO A 88 10.82 -37.24 2.58
CA PRO A 88 9.70 -36.78 1.76
C PRO A 88 8.51 -36.19 2.55
N GLN A 89 8.24 -36.67 3.78
CA GLN A 89 7.20 -36.09 4.63
C GLN A 89 7.55 -34.69 5.10
N ASP A 90 8.79 -34.49 5.54
CA ASP A 90 9.27 -33.16 5.98
C ASP A 90 9.32 -32.19 4.82
N TYR A 91 9.75 -32.63 3.64
CA TYR A 91 9.72 -31.84 2.42
C TYR A 91 8.30 -31.38 2.06
N ARG A 92 7.33 -32.30 2.11
CA ARG A 92 5.91 -31.98 1.83
C ARG A 92 5.36 -30.96 2.83
N LEU A 93 5.62 -31.16 4.13
CA LEU A 93 5.21 -30.22 5.18
C LEU A 93 5.83 -28.82 4.95
N GLN A 94 7.11 -28.77 4.60
CA GLN A 94 7.76 -27.48 4.27
C GLN A 94 7.12 -26.80 3.07
N GLN A 95 6.78 -27.54 2.01
CA GLN A 95 6.09 -26.98 0.86
C GLN A 95 4.68 -26.47 1.20
N GLU A 96 3.93 -27.21 2.00
CA GLU A 96 2.59 -26.81 2.48
C GLU A 96 2.67 -25.56 3.37
N GLN A 97 3.63 -25.52 4.32
CA GLN A 97 3.87 -24.33 5.15
C GLN A 97 4.25 -23.12 4.33
N LYS A 98 5.15 -23.31 3.35
CA LYS A 98 5.54 -22.23 2.43
C LYS A 98 4.36 -21.70 1.64
N ALA A 99 3.52 -22.59 1.09
CA ALA A 99 2.31 -22.18 0.35
C ALA A 99 1.29 -21.43 1.23
N ILE A 100 1.16 -21.81 2.51
CA ILE A 100 0.31 -21.10 3.48
C ILE A 100 0.87 -19.72 3.78
N GLN A 101 2.18 -19.61 4.03
CA GLN A 101 2.86 -18.33 4.26
C GLN A 101 2.73 -17.39 3.06
N GLU A 102 2.93 -17.90 1.84
CA GLU A 102 2.78 -17.12 0.60
C GLU A 102 1.35 -16.55 0.46
N ARG A 103 0.31 -17.30 0.85
CA ARG A 103 -1.07 -16.81 0.85
C ARG A 103 -1.38 -15.81 1.96
N GLN A 104 -0.75 -15.93 3.12
CA GLN A 104 -0.98 -15.04 4.27
C GLN A 104 -0.25 -13.71 4.14
N PHE A 105 0.92 -13.67 3.51
CA PHE A 105 1.75 -12.48 3.42
C PHE A 105 1.72 -11.85 2.02
N THR A 106 0.52 -11.47 1.57
CA THR A 106 0.38 -10.67 0.35
C THR A 106 0.84 -9.24 0.59
N LEU A 107 1.14 -8.50 -0.50
CA LEU A 107 1.48 -7.07 -0.39
C LEU A 107 0.35 -6.27 0.27
N THR A 108 -0.91 -6.63 0.03
CA THR A 108 -2.05 -5.96 0.67
C THR A 108 -2.04 -6.17 2.17
N GLU A 109 -1.84 -7.41 2.65
CA GLU A 109 -1.81 -7.67 4.09
C GLU A 109 -0.62 -7.03 4.78
N MET A 110 0.58 -7.15 4.22
CA MET A 110 1.77 -6.46 4.74
C MET A 110 1.62 -4.93 4.70
N GLY A 111 0.97 -4.42 3.66
CA GLY A 111 0.66 -2.99 3.54
C GLY A 111 -0.34 -2.51 4.58
N LYS A 112 -1.35 -3.30 4.93
CA LYS A 112 -2.30 -2.99 6.02
C LYS A 112 -1.61 -2.98 7.39
N GLU A 113 -0.75 -3.95 7.67
CA GLU A 113 0.06 -3.96 8.89
C GLU A 113 0.98 -2.73 8.97
N TRP A 114 1.63 -2.37 7.87
CA TRP A 114 2.44 -1.16 7.80
C TRP A 114 1.60 0.11 7.98
N LEU A 115 0.38 0.18 7.42
CA LEU A 115 -0.56 1.29 7.65
C LEU A 115 -0.98 1.38 9.11
N TYR A 116 -1.13 0.27 9.82
CA TYR A 116 -1.39 0.28 11.25
C TYR A 116 -0.27 0.98 12.04
N LEU A 117 1.01 0.74 11.67
CA LEU A 117 2.12 1.49 12.27
C LEU A 117 2.04 3.00 11.95
N LYS A 118 1.64 3.36 10.72
CA LYS A 118 1.43 4.76 10.34
C LYS A 118 0.28 5.41 11.11
N LYS A 119 -0.75 4.64 11.47
CA LYS A 119 -1.82 5.14 12.36
C LYS A 119 -1.29 5.45 13.76
N ASN A 120 -0.43 4.62 14.32
CA ASN A 120 0.23 4.91 15.59
C ASN A 120 1.08 6.20 15.53
N GLU A 121 1.69 6.50 14.37
CA GLU A 121 2.37 7.78 14.15
C GLU A 121 1.39 8.97 14.17
N VAL A 122 0.15 8.79 13.73
CA VAL A 122 -0.91 9.81 13.83
C VAL A 122 -1.30 10.00 15.29
N ASP A 123 -1.56 8.93 16.02
CA ASP A 123 -2.00 8.96 17.41
C ASP A 123 -0.93 9.60 18.32
N THR A 124 0.35 9.44 17.97
CA THR A 124 1.48 10.12 18.63
C THR A 124 1.79 11.51 18.06
N GLY A 125 1.01 12.00 17.11
CA GLY A 125 1.17 13.32 16.48
C GLY A 125 2.39 13.47 15.56
N ARG A 126 3.11 12.39 15.26
CA ARG A 126 4.25 12.38 14.33
C ARG A 126 3.82 12.49 12.87
N LEU A 127 2.58 12.06 12.55
CA LEU A 127 1.97 12.13 11.24
C LEU A 127 0.61 12.82 11.33
N LYS A 128 0.27 13.70 10.36
CA LYS A 128 -1.07 14.31 10.32
C LYS A 128 -2.09 13.31 9.74
N GLU A 129 -3.31 13.28 10.31
CA GLU A 129 -4.42 12.42 9.86
C GLU A 129 -4.67 12.54 8.35
N VAL A 130 -4.68 13.77 7.82
CA VAL A 130 -4.87 14.01 6.37
C VAL A 130 -3.80 13.30 5.53
N THR A 131 -2.54 13.29 6.00
CA THR A 131 -1.45 12.62 5.29
C THR A 131 -1.62 11.11 5.33
N PHE A 132 -2.04 10.55 6.47
CA PHE A 132 -2.35 9.13 6.61
C PHE A 132 -3.47 8.69 5.65
N ILE A 133 -4.57 9.44 5.60
CA ILE A 133 -5.68 9.18 4.68
C ILE A 133 -5.21 9.22 3.21
N ASP A 134 -4.36 10.20 2.86
CA ASP A 134 -3.82 10.32 1.50
C ASP A 134 -2.88 9.17 1.14
N ILE A 135 -2.08 8.67 2.07
CA ILE A 135 -1.25 7.47 1.89
C ILE A 135 -2.15 6.27 1.58
N GLY A 136 -3.15 6.01 2.41
CA GLY A 136 -4.09 4.91 2.23
C GLY A 136 -4.77 4.95 0.85
N LYS A 137 -5.32 6.10 0.47
CA LYS A 137 -5.98 6.29 -0.85
C LYS A 137 -5.02 6.03 -2.02
N ARG A 138 -3.75 6.44 -1.90
CA ARG A 138 -2.76 6.19 -2.97
C ARG A 138 -2.39 4.72 -3.06
N LEU A 139 -2.18 4.05 -1.92
CA LEU A 139 -1.90 2.61 -1.88
C LEU A 139 -3.04 1.82 -2.53
N GLU A 140 -4.27 2.05 -2.10
CA GLU A 140 -5.46 1.37 -2.66
C GLU A 140 -5.58 1.58 -4.18
N ARG A 141 -5.47 2.84 -4.62
CA ARG A 141 -5.69 3.18 -6.02
C ARG A 141 -4.60 2.71 -6.97
N HIS A 142 -3.35 2.73 -6.53
CA HIS A 142 -2.20 2.62 -7.43
C HIS A 142 -1.27 1.45 -7.12
N LEU A 143 -1.26 0.92 -5.89
CA LEU A 143 -0.37 -0.17 -5.50
C LEU A 143 -1.12 -1.48 -5.30
N PHE A 144 -2.09 -1.50 -4.38
CA PHE A 144 -2.82 -2.73 -4.04
C PHE A 144 -3.66 -3.26 -5.21
N LYS A 145 -4.20 -2.36 -6.05
CA LYS A 145 -4.94 -2.76 -7.25
C LYS A 145 -4.09 -3.60 -8.22
N VAL A 146 -2.79 -3.34 -8.33
CA VAL A 146 -1.93 -3.95 -9.36
C VAL A 146 -0.96 -4.99 -8.81
N LEU A 147 -0.54 -4.87 -7.56
CA LEU A 147 0.43 -5.75 -6.91
C LEU A 147 -0.10 -6.40 -5.62
N GLY A 148 -1.24 -5.97 -5.10
CA GLY A 148 -1.72 -6.34 -3.78
C GLY A 148 -1.97 -7.82 -3.56
N HIS A 149 -2.34 -8.55 -4.60
CA HIS A 149 -2.63 -9.99 -4.55
C HIS A 149 -1.39 -10.89 -4.63
N TYR A 150 -0.23 -10.33 -5.02
CA TYR A 150 1.01 -11.10 -5.04
C TYR A 150 1.52 -11.32 -3.62
N SER A 151 2.11 -12.49 -3.38
CA SER A 151 2.89 -12.71 -2.16
C SER A 151 4.06 -11.72 -2.11
N ILE A 152 4.37 -11.22 -0.91
CA ILE A 152 5.47 -10.27 -0.72
C ILE A 152 6.82 -10.86 -1.17
N SER A 153 6.98 -12.18 -1.10
CA SER A 153 8.17 -12.91 -1.55
C SER A 153 8.29 -13.01 -3.08
N GLU A 154 7.16 -12.91 -3.81
CA GLU A 154 7.13 -12.96 -5.27
C GLU A 154 7.41 -11.59 -5.91
N ILE A 155 7.35 -10.51 -5.13
CA ILE A 155 7.55 -9.15 -5.65
C ILE A 155 9.03 -8.93 -5.96
N SER A 156 9.36 -9.13 -7.22
CA SER A 156 10.68 -8.84 -7.79
C SER A 156 10.73 -7.45 -8.41
N ALA A 157 11.94 -6.92 -8.66
CA ALA A 157 12.11 -5.65 -9.36
C ALA A 157 11.47 -5.65 -10.76
N PRO A 158 11.66 -6.68 -11.62
CA PRO A 158 11.00 -6.73 -12.93
C PRO A 158 9.47 -6.70 -12.85
N LEU A 159 8.87 -7.47 -11.94
CA LEU A 159 7.41 -7.46 -11.73
C LEU A 159 6.90 -6.10 -11.30
N ALA A 160 7.55 -5.47 -10.31
CA ALA A 160 7.15 -4.16 -9.82
C ALA A 160 7.28 -3.08 -10.92
N ILE A 161 8.35 -3.11 -11.71
CA ILE A 161 8.53 -2.20 -12.85
C ILE A 161 7.42 -2.38 -13.88
N GLU A 162 7.14 -3.62 -14.28
CA GLU A 162 6.07 -3.93 -15.24
C GLU A 162 4.72 -3.36 -14.80
N LYS A 163 4.32 -3.63 -13.56
CA LYS A 163 3.02 -3.21 -13.01
C LYS A 163 2.91 -1.71 -12.76
N LEU A 164 4.03 -1.02 -12.52
CA LEU A 164 4.04 0.44 -12.29
C LEU A 164 4.27 1.26 -13.57
N LYS A 165 4.77 0.66 -14.65
CA LYS A 165 5.01 1.31 -15.95
C LYS A 165 3.80 2.10 -16.51
N PRO A 166 2.54 1.67 -16.33
CA PRO A 166 1.38 2.45 -16.77
C PRO A 166 1.27 3.83 -16.12
N LEU A 167 1.75 4.02 -14.87
CA LEU A 167 1.76 5.33 -14.22
C LEU A 167 2.76 6.29 -14.88
N GLU A 168 3.92 5.78 -15.32
CA GLU A 168 4.90 6.56 -16.07
C GLU A 168 4.33 6.98 -17.43
N ARG A 169 3.74 6.01 -18.19
CA ARG A 169 3.10 6.29 -19.48
C ARG A 169 1.97 7.32 -19.38
N ALA A 170 1.28 7.37 -18.24
CA ALA A 170 0.24 8.36 -17.98
C ALA A 170 0.79 9.72 -17.50
N GLY A 171 2.12 9.93 -17.47
CA GLY A 171 2.75 11.16 -17.02
C GLY A 171 2.63 11.44 -15.52
N LYS A 172 2.19 10.47 -14.71
CA LYS A 172 1.95 10.65 -13.25
C LYS A 172 3.23 10.40 -12.45
N LEU A 173 4.33 11.06 -12.82
CA LEU A 173 5.67 10.78 -12.29
C LEU A 173 5.78 11.00 -10.78
N ASP A 174 5.24 12.09 -10.23
CA ASP A 174 5.23 12.34 -8.78
C ASP A 174 4.49 11.25 -8.01
N THR A 175 3.33 10.84 -8.53
CA THR A 175 2.55 9.76 -7.92
C THR A 175 3.33 8.46 -7.96
N LEU A 176 3.95 8.14 -9.09
CA LEU A 176 4.77 6.94 -9.28
C LEU A 176 5.91 6.88 -8.27
N HIS A 177 6.71 7.95 -8.14
CA HIS A 177 7.84 7.98 -7.20
C HIS A 177 7.39 7.90 -5.73
N ARG A 178 6.23 8.49 -5.39
CA ARG A 178 5.64 8.32 -4.05
C ARG A 178 5.20 6.87 -3.80
N ILE A 179 4.57 6.22 -4.77
CA ILE A 179 4.15 4.81 -4.67
C ILE A 179 5.36 3.89 -4.54
N ILE A 180 6.43 4.11 -5.30
CA ILE A 180 7.69 3.38 -5.15
C ILE A 180 8.26 3.56 -3.74
N GLY A 181 8.23 4.78 -3.21
CA GLY A 181 8.65 5.05 -1.84
C GLY A 181 7.84 4.27 -0.79
N TYR A 182 6.52 4.17 -0.97
CA TYR A 182 5.67 3.38 -0.07
C TYR A 182 5.90 1.87 -0.24
N LEU A 183 6.02 1.38 -1.48
CA LEU A 183 6.37 -0.01 -1.73
C LEU A 183 7.67 -0.39 -1.01
N ASN A 184 8.72 0.43 -1.15
CA ASN A 184 9.98 0.19 -0.47
C ASN A 184 9.86 0.18 1.06
N GLN A 185 9.03 1.05 1.64
CA GLN A 185 8.79 1.05 3.08
C GLN A 185 8.06 -0.22 3.54
N ILE A 186 7.08 -0.71 2.76
CA ILE A 186 6.38 -1.97 3.04
C ILE A 186 7.34 -3.16 2.91
N MET A 187 8.18 -3.19 1.87
CA MET A 187 9.20 -4.24 1.69
C MET A 187 10.20 -4.26 2.85
N VAL A 188 10.72 -3.11 3.26
CA VAL A 188 11.62 -2.99 4.44
C VAL A 188 10.91 -3.44 5.72
N TYR A 189 9.65 -3.08 5.89
CA TYR A 189 8.83 -3.58 7.00
C TYR A 189 8.74 -5.11 6.99
N SER A 190 8.51 -5.70 5.82
CA SER A 190 8.42 -7.16 5.65
C SER A 190 9.76 -7.87 5.92
N VAL A 191 10.90 -7.24 5.60
CA VAL A 191 12.24 -7.72 6.00
C VAL A 191 12.37 -7.71 7.52
N ASN A 192 12.01 -6.61 8.17
CA ASN A 192 12.11 -6.48 9.63
C ASN A 192 11.16 -7.43 10.39
N ARG A 193 10.06 -7.84 9.75
CA ARG A 193 9.15 -8.88 10.25
C ARG A 193 9.67 -10.30 10.01
N GLY A 194 10.77 -10.47 9.29
CA GLY A 194 11.32 -11.78 8.94
C GLY A 194 10.51 -12.54 7.89
N VAL A 195 9.59 -11.88 7.17
CA VAL A 195 8.78 -12.50 6.11
C VAL A 195 9.59 -12.71 4.83
N ILE A 196 10.48 -11.78 4.51
CA ILE A 196 11.44 -11.84 3.39
C ILE A 196 12.84 -11.49 3.88
N ASN A 197 13.85 -11.96 3.18
CA ASN A 197 15.26 -11.77 3.58
C ASN A 197 15.85 -10.43 3.11
N TYR A 198 15.33 -9.85 2.03
CA TYR A 198 15.83 -8.60 1.47
C TYR A 198 14.74 -7.88 0.67
N ASN A 199 14.93 -6.58 0.44
CA ASN A 199 14.04 -5.77 -0.38
C ASN A 199 14.47 -5.82 -1.85
N ALA A 200 13.78 -6.59 -2.68
CA ALA A 200 14.05 -6.71 -4.12
C ALA A 200 13.73 -5.43 -4.91
N THR A 201 13.02 -4.47 -4.33
CA THR A 201 12.54 -3.25 -5.02
C THR A 201 13.28 -1.98 -4.61
N ALA A 202 14.38 -2.09 -3.85
CA ALA A 202 15.08 -0.94 -3.23
C ALA A 202 15.42 0.18 -4.23
N ASP A 203 15.91 -0.18 -5.41
CA ASP A 203 16.44 0.76 -6.40
C ASP A 203 15.55 0.95 -7.65
N ILE A 204 14.34 0.38 -7.68
CA ILE A 204 13.47 0.47 -8.89
C ILE A 204 13.14 1.90 -9.28
N GLY A 205 13.18 2.84 -8.35
CA GLY A 205 12.97 4.27 -8.63
C GLY A 205 13.96 4.87 -9.61
N ARG A 206 15.14 4.25 -9.79
CA ARG A 206 16.16 4.70 -10.76
C ARG A 206 15.85 4.31 -12.19
N VAL A 207 14.97 3.33 -12.40
CA VAL A 207 14.56 2.85 -13.73
C VAL A 207 13.52 3.77 -14.36
N PHE A 208 12.79 4.54 -13.55
CA PHE A 208 11.72 5.43 -13.99
C PHE A 208 12.21 6.87 -14.18
N ILE A 209 11.61 7.58 -15.12
CA ILE A 209 11.85 9.00 -15.36
C ILE A 209 11.51 9.77 -14.07
N ARG A 210 12.42 10.64 -13.65
CA ARG A 210 12.16 11.54 -12.52
C ARG A 210 11.36 12.75 -12.98
N PRO A 211 10.37 13.20 -12.18
CA PRO A 211 9.67 14.43 -12.50
C PRO A 211 10.66 15.61 -12.46
N ILE A 212 10.60 16.46 -13.47
CA ILE A 212 11.29 17.73 -13.44
C ILE A 212 10.47 18.67 -12.56
N ALA A 213 11.09 19.23 -11.54
CA ALA A 213 10.43 20.22 -10.70
C ALA A 213 10.31 21.53 -11.46
N GLU A 214 9.11 21.84 -11.90
CA GLU A 214 8.78 23.17 -12.44
C GLU A 214 8.28 24.05 -11.30
N ASN A 215 8.88 25.23 -11.16
CA ASN A 215 8.39 26.22 -10.22
C ASN A 215 7.06 26.79 -10.73
N ASN A 216 6.11 26.97 -9.82
CA ASN A 216 4.89 27.68 -10.17
C ASN A 216 5.22 29.10 -10.65
N PRO A 217 4.47 29.64 -11.61
CA PRO A 217 4.61 31.04 -12.02
C PRO A 217 4.52 31.98 -10.81
N THR A 218 5.37 32.98 -10.76
CA THR A 218 5.34 34.00 -9.70
C THR A 218 5.00 35.36 -10.33
N ILE A 219 4.26 36.17 -9.59
CA ILE A 219 3.94 37.54 -10.00
C ILE A 219 5.14 38.43 -9.63
N ARG A 220 5.62 39.19 -10.58
CA ARG A 220 6.68 40.15 -10.35
C ARG A 220 6.12 41.43 -9.73
N PRO A 221 6.93 42.23 -8.97
CA PRO A 221 6.47 43.46 -8.34
C PRO A 221 5.76 44.40 -9.29
N GLU A 222 6.25 44.51 -10.54
CA GLU A 222 5.71 45.40 -11.57
C GLU A 222 4.30 44.98 -12.02
N GLN A 223 3.92 43.72 -11.82
CA GLN A 223 2.61 43.18 -12.19
C GLN A 223 1.58 43.33 -11.06
N LEU A 224 1.99 43.69 -9.84
CA LEU A 224 1.08 43.83 -8.69
C LEU A 224 -0.03 44.87 -8.93
N PRO A 225 0.25 46.10 -9.50
CA PRO A 225 -0.82 47.08 -9.75
C PRO A 225 -1.92 46.50 -10.62
N LYS A 226 -1.54 45.81 -11.70
CA LYS A 226 -2.52 45.13 -12.57
C LYS A 226 -3.32 44.06 -11.87
N LEU A 227 -2.66 43.22 -11.06
CA LEU A 227 -3.35 42.18 -10.26
C LEU A 227 -4.41 42.80 -9.32
N PHE A 228 -4.10 43.93 -8.67
CA PHE A 228 -5.04 44.62 -7.79
C PHE A 228 -6.22 45.23 -8.58
N GLU A 229 -5.98 45.77 -9.76
CA GLU A 229 -7.01 46.24 -10.66
C GLU A 229 -7.92 45.10 -11.13
N ASP A 230 -7.35 43.99 -11.57
CA ASP A 230 -8.07 42.81 -12.01
C ASP A 230 -8.89 42.19 -10.84
N LEU A 231 -8.35 42.17 -9.61
CA LEU A 231 -9.06 41.75 -8.41
C LEU A 231 -10.27 42.66 -8.11
N GLN A 232 -10.12 43.98 -8.23
CA GLN A 232 -11.20 44.95 -7.98
C GLN A 232 -12.33 44.81 -9.00
N ASN A 233 -11.97 44.60 -10.27
CA ASN A 233 -12.92 44.48 -11.38
C ASN A 233 -13.50 43.04 -11.51
N SER A 234 -13.00 42.07 -10.72
CA SER A 234 -13.44 40.69 -10.79
C SER A 234 -14.84 40.47 -10.23
N THR A 235 -15.52 39.44 -10.71
CA THR A 235 -16.80 38.95 -10.18
C THR A 235 -16.64 38.03 -8.98
N LEU A 236 -15.45 38.02 -8.35
CA LEU A 236 -15.18 37.20 -7.18
C LEU A 236 -16.00 37.69 -5.97
N GLU A 237 -16.39 36.71 -5.15
CA GLU A 237 -16.99 37.03 -3.86
C GLU A 237 -16.03 37.85 -3.00
N ILE A 238 -16.57 38.80 -2.26
CA ILE A 238 -15.79 39.76 -1.47
C ILE A 238 -14.86 39.06 -0.47
N GLU A 239 -15.31 37.96 0.14
CA GLU A 239 -14.50 37.17 1.09
C GLU A 239 -13.30 36.52 0.36
N THR A 240 -13.49 36.04 -0.89
CA THR A 240 -12.40 35.43 -1.66
C THR A 240 -11.40 36.48 -2.11
N ARG A 241 -11.84 37.65 -2.55
CA ARG A 241 -10.99 38.78 -2.90
C ARG A 241 -10.18 39.24 -1.69
N CYS A 242 -10.83 39.48 -0.56
CA CYS A 242 -10.15 39.86 0.69
C CYS A 242 -9.17 38.79 1.16
N ALA A 243 -9.46 37.51 0.95
CA ALA A 243 -8.50 36.44 1.26
C ALA A 243 -7.24 36.51 0.40
N LEU A 244 -7.37 36.80 -0.92
CA LEU A 244 -6.24 36.99 -1.82
C LEU A 244 -5.42 38.21 -1.42
N GLU A 245 -6.06 39.34 -1.16
CA GLU A 245 -5.37 40.56 -0.73
C GLU A 245 -4.64 40.34 0.62
N LEU A 246 -5.28 39.65 1.58
CA LEU A 246 -4.64 39.35 2.87
C LEU A 246 -3.45 38.40 2.72
N LEU A 247 -3.54 37.42 1.81
CA LEU A 247 -2.42 36.54 1.47
C LEU A 247 -1.21 37.29 0.93
N LEU A 248 -1.44 38.29 0.07
CA LEU A 248 -0.39 39.15 -0.46
C LEU A 248 0.23 40.03 0.64
N LEU A 249 -0.61 40.67 1.45
CA LEU A 249 -0.16 41.59 2.51
C LEU A 249 0.58 40.89 3.66
N THR A 250 0.29 39.62 3.89
CA THR A 250 0.85 38.85 5.01
C THR A 250 1.92 37.85 4.60
N ALA A 251 2.08 37.58 3.30
CA ALA A 251 2.84 36.45 2.76
C ALA A 251 2.46 35.11 3.44
N GLY A 252 1.24 35.03 3.98
CA GLY A 252 0.73 33.88 4.74
C GLY A 252 0.46 32.67 3.86
N ARG A 253 0.54 31.45 4.43
CA ARG A 253 0.13 30.25 3.69
C ARG A 253 -1.39 30.23 3.54
N ALA A 254 -1.88 29.89 2.34
CA ALA A 254 -3.32 29.85 2.04
C ALA A 254 -4.13 29.02 3.08
N GLY A 255 -3.59 27.86 3.51
CA GLY A 255 -4.24 27.05 4.52
C GLY A 255 -4.32 27.69 5.92
N ALA A 256 -3.38 28.55 6.29
CA ALA A 256 -3.41 29.27 7.57
C ALA A 256 -4.38 30.48 7.50
N ILE A 257 -4.29 31.28 6.44
CA ILE A 257 -5.12 32.48 6.28
C ILE A 257 -6.61 32.12 6.07
N THR A 258 -6.92 31.13 5.22
CA THR A 258 -8.33 30.76 4.99
C THR A 258 -9.03 30.14 6.19
N GLN A 259 -8.28 29.62 7.16
CA GLN A 259 -8.79 28.99 8.39
C GLN A 259 -8.72 29.91 9.60
N LEU A 260 -8.50 31.22 9.41
CA LEU A 260 -8.46 32.18 10.51
C LEU A 260 -9.82 32.26 11.20
N GLU A 261 -9.78 32.36 12.51
CA GLU A 261 -10.91 32.66 13.37
C GLU A 261 -10.74 34.08 13.94
N TRP A 262 -11.84 34.74 14.29
CA TRP A 262 -11.79 36.10 14.79
C TRP A 262 -10.98 36.22 16.08
N GLU A 263 -10.91 35.19 16.91
CA GLU A 263 -10.06 35.13 18.11
C GLU A 263 -8.57 35.22 17.80
N ASN A 264 -8.16 34.92 16.54
CA ASN A 264 -6.78 35.02 16.13
C ASN A 264 -6.37 36.43 15.75
N VAL A 265 -7.31 37.40 15.69
CA VAL A 265 -7.07 38.78 15.26
C VAL A 265 -7.08 39.71 16.46
N ASP A 266 -5.92 40.28 16.78
CA ASP A 266 -5.77 41.33 17.78
C ASP A 266 -5.79 42.70 17.08
N PHE A 267 -6.95 43.32 17.09
CA PHE A 267 -7.14 44.63 16.45
C PHE A 267 -6.49 45.78 17.25
N GLU A 268 -6.26 45.62 18.54
CA GLU A 268 -5.66 46.66 19.39
C GLU A 268 -4.17 46.79 19.11
N ASN A 269 -3.49 45.66 19.08
CA ASN A 269 -2.06 45.60 18.82
C ASN A 269 -1.72 45.43 17.31
N SER A 270 -2.73 45.30 16.45
CA SER A 270 -2.57 45.00 15.02
C SER A 270 -1.75 43.75 14.78
N LEU A 271 -2.06 42.65 15.48
CA LEU A 271 -1.39 41.38 15.38
C LEU A 271 -2.33 40.26 14.89
N LEU A 272 -1.75 39.29 14.23
CA LEU A 272 -2.42 38.05 13.86
C LEU A 272 -1.71 36.89 14.56
N ASN A 273 -2.42 36.21 15.44
CA ASN A 273 -1.92 35.08 16.20
C ASN A 273 -2.36 33.78 15.50
N ILE A 274 -1.44 33.11 14.81
CA ILE A 274 -1.72 31.84 14.14
C ILE A 274 -1.25 30.69 15.02
N PRO A 275 -2.18 29.89 15.58
CA PRO A 275 -1.83 28.77 16.45
C PRO A 275 -0.99 27.72 15.71
N LYS A 276 -0.07 27.08 16.43
CA LYS A 276 0.82 26.04 15.89
C LYS A 276 0.08 24.88 15.20
N GLU A 277 -1.13 24.56 15.65
CA GLU A 277 -1.98 23.51 15.09
C GLU A 277 -2.38 23.82 13.62
N LYS A 278 -2.55 25.11 13.28
CA LYS A 278 -2.84 25.60 11.92
C LYS A 278 -1.58 25.75 11.06
N MET A 279 -0.39 25.63 11.66
CA MET A 279 0.88 25.74 10.94
C MET A 279 1.31 24.39 10.34
N LYS A 280 2.06 24.45 9.22
CA LYS A 280 2.65 23.26 8.58
C LYS A 280 3.98 22.96 9.26
N GLY A 281 4.10 21.78 9.90
CA GLY A 281 5.34 21.32 10.51
C GLY A 281 5.13 20.07 11.35
N ARG A 282 6.22 19.53 11.91
CA ARG A 282 6.17 18.40 12.85
C ARG A 282 5.73 18.89 14.22
N GLN A 283 4.87 18.14 14.88
CA GLN A 283 4.46 18.39 16.25
C GLN A 283 5.70 18.52 17.18
N GLY A 284 5.68 19.49 18.09
CA GLY A 284 6.80 19.79 18.97
C GLY A 284 7.92 20.67 18.40
N LYS A 285 7.91 20.95 17.08
CA LYS A 285 8.87 21.87 16.42
C LYS A 285 8.23 23.14 15.88
N VAL A 286 6.90 23.26 15.98
CA VAL A 286 6.16 24.42 15.49
C VAL A 286 5.68 25.21 16.71
N GLN A 287 5.97 26.50 16.72
CA GLN A 287 5.47 27.47 17.69
C GLN A 287 4.31 28.27 17.10
N ASP A 288 3.54 28.91 17.96
CA ASP A 288 2.56 29.90 17.53
C ASP A 288 3.26 31.00 16.73
N PHE A 289 2.64 31.43 15.65
CA PHE A 289 3.21 32.43 14.77
C PHE A 289 2.46 33.74 14.92
N ILE A 290 3.17 34.75 15.39
CA ILE A 290 2.65 36.11 15.56
C ILE A 290 3.10 36.94 14.36
N LEU A 291 2.14 37.51 13.65
CA LEU A 291 2.38 38.32 12.47
C LEU A 291 1.86 39.74 12.69
N PRO A 292 2.69 40.79 12.58
CA PRO A 292 2.21 42.16 12.58
C PRO A 292 1.41 42.47 11.32
N LEU A 293 0.27 43.13 11.49
CA LEU A 293 -0.65 43.48 10.42
C LEU A 293 -0.37 44.91 9.92
N SER A 294 -0.30 45.10 8.61
CA SER A 294 -0.30 46.41 8.02
C SER A 294 -1.65 47.12 8.19
N LYS A 295 -1.69 48.46 8.08
CA LYS A 295 -2.94 49.22 8.13
C LYS A 295 -3.95 48.73 7.09
N GLN A 296 -3.51 48.33 5.91
CA GLN A 296 -4.34 47.77 4.84
C GLN A 296 -4.96 46.42 5.28
N ALA A 297 -4.15 45.53 5.87
CA ALA A 297 -4.65 44.24 6.35
C ALA A 297 -5.70 44.40 7.46
N VAL A 298 -5.48 45.34 8.38
CA VAL A 298 -6.47 45.69 9.43
C VAL A 298 -7.75 46.21 8.82
N THR A 299 -7.68 47.08 7.79
CA THR A 299 -8.85 47.63 7.09
C THR A 299 -9.69 46.51 6.45
N ILE A 300 -9.03 45.54 5.78
CA ILE A 300 -9.68 44.36 5.17
C ILE A 300 -10.40 43.54 6.27
N LEU A 301 -9.73 43.26 7.37
CA LEU A 301 -10.29 42.47 8.44
C LEU A 301 -11.49 43.16 9.11
N ARG A 302 -11.42 44.49 9.33
CA ARG A 302 -12.56 45.29 9.82
C ARG A 302 -13.74 45.31 8.84
N LEU A 303 -13.49 45.36 7.53
CA LEU A 303 -14.53 45.22 6.52
C LEU A 303 -15.23 43.87 6.62
N LEU A 304 -14.44 42.77 6.67
CA LEU A 304 -15.00 41.43 6.79
C LEU A 304 -15.76 41.24 8.11
N GLN A 305 -15.32 41.84 9.20
CA GLN A 305 -16.03 41.80 10.47
C GLN A 305 -17.42 42.47 10.39
N LYS A 306 -17.52 43.60 9.69
CA LYS A 306 -18.82 44.26 9.45
C LYS A 306 -19.73 43.46 8.54
N LEU A 307 -19.17 42.67 7.61
CA LEU A 307 -19.91 41.83 6.69
C LEU A 307 -20.28 40.45 7.26
N ASN A 308 -19.81 40.10 8.44
CA ASN A 308 -20.07 38.82 9.11
C ASN A 308 -21.50 38.70 9.62
N ARG A 309 -22.50 38.71 8.68
CA ARG A 309 -23.92 38.64 9.00
C ARG A 309 -24.35 37.32 9.62
N CYS A 310 -23.64 36.26 9.37
CA CYS A 310 -23.91 34.89 9.87
C CYS A 310 -23.34 34.63 11.26
N ASN A 311 -22.70 35.62 11.89
CA ASN A 311 -21.98 35.48 13.17
C ASN A 311 -21.04 34.26 13.19
N SER A 312 -20.36 34.02 12.06
CA SER A 312 -19.38 32.95 11.94
C SER A 312 -18.15 33.23 12.77
N LYS A 313 -17.61 32.21 13.41
CA LYS A 313 -16.30 32.33 14.10
C LYS A 313 -15.14 32.51 13.14
N PHE A 314 -15.30 32.11 11.85
CA PHE A 314 -14.25 32.22 10.83
C PHE A 314 -14.25 33.61 10.18
N VAL A 315 -13.05 34.09 9.90
CA VAL A 315 -12.84 35.33 9.13
C VAL A 315 -13.32 35.15 7.68
N PHE A 316 -13.13 33.93 7.12
CA PHE A 316 -13.52 33.54 5.77
C PHE A 316 -14.50 32.37 5.81
N PRO A 317 -15.79 32.58 6.12
CA PRO A 317 -16.77 31.50 6.20
C PRO A 317 -17.11 30.96 4.80
N SER A 318 -17.38 29.67 4.73
CA SER A 318 -17.91 29.06 3.50
C SER A 318 -19.37 29.45 3.28
N LYS A 319 -19.73 29.86 2.04
CA LYS A 319 -21.13 30.14 1.66
C LYS A 319 -22.06 28.96 1.87
N LYS A 320 -21.57 27.74 1.60
CA LYS A 320 -22.39 26.52 1.74
C LYS A 320 -22.64 26.15 3.20
N ASN A 321 -21.68 26.41 4.06
CA ASN A 321 -21.78 26.14 5.49
C ASN A 321 -20.94 27.15 6.27
N PRO A 322 -21.54 28.20 6.82
CA PRO A 322 -20.83 29.25 7.58
C PRO A 322 -20.13 28.76 8.86
N ARG A 323 -20.44 27.54 9.29
CA ARG A 323 -19.72 26.87 10.40
C ARG A 323 -18.37 26.26 9.98
N GLN A 324 -18.00 26.38 8.71
CA GLN A 324 -16.73 25.95 8.17
C GLN A 324 -16.06 27.10 7.42
N PRO A 325 -14.73 27.15 7.36
CA PRO A 325 -14.00 28.13 6.57
C PRO A 325 -14.09 27.80 5.09
N ILE A 326 -13.72 28.76 4.23
CA ILE A 326 -13.50 28.47 2.81
C ILE A 326 -12.34 27.47 2.63
N SER A 327 -12.39 26.71 1.54
CA SER A 327 -11.29 25.78 1.23
C SER A 327 -9.98 26.54 0.99
N LYS A 328 -8.88 25.98 1.46
CA LYS A 328 -7.51 26.47 1.18
C LYS A 328 -7.19 26.58 -0.33
N GLU A 329 -7.92 25.84 -1.15
CA GLU A 329 -7.80 25.88 -2.63
C GLU A 329 -8.61 27.00 -3.26
N THR A 330 -9.54 27.63 -2.51
CA THR A 330 -10.43 28.69 -3.05
C THR A 330 -9.64 29.88 -3.61
N PRO A 331 -8.63 30.44 -2.91
CA PRO A 331 -7.82 31.53 -3.45
C PRO A 331 -7.07 31.12 -4.73
N ASN A 332 -6.45 29.94 -4.76
CA ASN A 332 -5.73 29.47 -5.94
C ASN A 332 -6.64 29.30 -7.17
N LYS A 333 -7.85 28.75 -6.95
CA LYS A 333 -8.85 28.62 -8.03
C LYS A 333 -9.38 29.98 -8.49
N ALA A 334 -9.44 30.95 -7.62
CA ALA A 334 -9.87 32.29 -7.94
C ALA A 334 -8.82 33.01 -8.81
N LEU A 335 -7.52 32.90 -8.48
CA LEU A 335 -6.44 33.44 -9.32
C LEU A 335 -6.46 32.92 -10.75
N GLY A 336 -6.85 31.67 -10.99
CA GLY A 336 -6.98 31.13 -12.35
C GLY A 336 -8.20 31.63 -13.14
N ARG A 337 -9.01 32.56 -12.58
CA ARG A 337 -10.17 33.18 -13.22
C ARG A 337 -10.01 34.66 -13.47
N ILE A 338 -8.96 35.23 -12.97
CA ILE A 338 -8.51 36.59 -13.15
C ILE A 338 -7.38 36.61 -14.17
#